data_384c9addedf24819787ed973ec08c136
#
_entry.id   384c9addedf24819787ed973ec08c136
#
_cell.length_a   1.000
_cell.length_b   1.000
_cell.length_c   1.000
_cell.angle_alpha   90.00
_cell.angle_beta   90.00
_cell.angle_gamma   90.00
#
_symmetry.space_group_name_H-M   'P 1'
#
loop_
_entity.id
_entity.type
_entity.pdbx_description
1 polymer ?
#
loop_
_entity_poly.entity_id
_entity_poly.type
_entity_poly.pdbx_seq_one_letter_code
_entity_poly.pdbx_strand_id
1 'polypeptide(L)'
;MNKLNWYDFTVGYLIQAHYDIVKATLIINIDVPRTLEHPRHKEATCFEETFANVNLIFKEVRYLKNIVSANMTSDPNEDAGDTEYIICAPASDELLKELGFGDKKIRLDYGDGTNVSLSWRKEPLMYTKFETAETIFHIVFRELNIVETADKLKKI
;
A
#
# COMPACT_ATOMS: atom_id res chain seq x y z
N MET A 1 -0.09 12.83 10.28
CA MET A 1 1.21 12.28 10.70
C MET A 1 1.51 11.01 9.94
N ASN A 2 2.70 10.91 9.39
CA ASN A 2 3.07 9.78 8.55
C ASN A 2 3.64 8.62 9.41
N LYS A 3 2.78 7.64 9.72
CA LYS A 3 3.18 6.46 10.49
C LYS A 3 4.09 5.49 9.72
N LEU A 4 4.32 5.72 8.42
CA LEU A 4 5.23 4.86 7.65
C LEU A 4 6.64 4.85 8.23
N ASN A 5 7.09 5.97 8.82
CA ASN A 5 8.40 6.05 9.44
C ASN A 5 8.52 5.27 10.76
N TRP A 6 7.42 4.80 11.30
CA TRP A 6 7.41 4.00 12.53
C TRP A 6 7.89 2.57 12.30
N TYR A 7 7.97 2.14 11.03
CA TYR A 7 8.27 0.75 10.66
C TYR A 7 9.35 0.69 9.59
N ASP A 8 10.18 -0.33 9.67
CA ASP A 8 11.20 -0.62 8.65
C ASP A 8 10.66 -1.66 7.66
N PHE A 9 10.14 -1.19 6.54
CA PHE A 9 9.55 -2.06 5.53
C PHE A 9 10.58 -2.78 4.67
N THR A 10 11.88 -2.49 4.85
CA THR A 10 12.93 -3.23 4.13
C THR A 10 13.27 -4.56 4.78
N VAL A 11 12.79 -4.79 6.00
CA VAL A 11 13.06 -5.99 6.80
C VAL A 11 11.74 -6.58 7.29
N GLY A 12 10.72 -6.64 6.44
CA GLY A 12 9.43 -7.16 6.81
C GLY A 12 9.09 -8.46 6.11
N TYR A 13 7.92 -8.97 6.42
CA TYR A 13 7.38 -10.17 5.81
C TYR A 13 5.90 -9.99 5.49
N LEU A 14 5.55 -10.11 4.22
CA LEU A 14 4.16 -10.05 3.76
C LEU A 14 3.43 -11.33 4.17
N ILE A 15 2.36 -11.20 4.94
CA ILE A 15 1.54 -12.33 5.40
C ILE A 15 0.43 -12.59 4.39
N GLN A 16 -0.34 -11.56 4.06
CA GLN A 16 -1.44 -11.67 3.09
C GLN A 16 -1.86 -10.31 2.56
N ALA A 17 -2.56 -10.32 1.43
CA ALA A 17 -3.20 -9.16 0.86
C ALA A 17 -4.62 -9.52 0.47
N HIS A 18 -5.58 -8.64 0.77
CA HIS A 18 -6.98 -8.84 0.45
C HIS A 18 -7.58 -7.57 -0.14
N TYR A 19 -8.20 -7.70 -1.32
CA TYR A 19 -8.89 -6.59 -1.97
C TYR A 19 -10.40 -6.82 -1.95
N ASP A 20 -11.11 -5.85 -1.36
CA ASP A 20 -12.57 -5.82 -1.35
C ASP A 20 -13.06 -4.92 -2.49
N ILE A 21 -13.59 -5.53 -3.53
CA ILE A 21 -14.08 -4.83 -4.73
C ILE A 21 -15.20 -3.85 -4.39
N VAL A 22 -16.11 -4.25 -3.50
CA VAL A 22 -17.30 -3.44 -3.17
C VAL A 22 -16.91 -2.17 -2.43
N LYS A 23 -15.98 -2.30 -1.48
CA LYS A 23 -15.50 -1.17 -0.67
C LYS A 23 -14.32 -0.44 -1.30
N ALA A 24 -13.79 -0.94 -2.41
CA ALA A 24 -12.57 -0.43 -3.05
C ALA A 24 -11.41 -0.28 -2.04
N THR A 25 -11.25 -1.28 -1.18
CA THR A 25 -10.30 -1.27 -0.07
C THR A 25 -9.34 -2.45 -0.19
N LEU A 26 -8.04 -2.15 -0.16
CA LEU A 26 -6.99 -3.16 -0.12
C LEU A 26 -6.36 -3.18 1.27
N ILE A 27 -6.27 -4.35 1.87
CA ILE A 27 -5.59 -4.55 3.15
C ILE A 27 -4.38 -5.44 2.91
N ILE A 28 -3.21 -4.92 3.22
CA ILE A 28 -1.95 -5.68 3.19
C ILE A 28 -1.53 -5.92 4.64
N ASN A 29 -1.48 -7.18 5.04
CA ASN A 29 -1.03 -7.57 6.36
C ASN A 29 0.44 -7.98 6.30
N ILE A 30 1.25 -7.41 7.19
CA ILE A 30 2.70 -7.51 7.15
C ILE A 30 3.29 -7.54 8.56
N ASP A 31 4.30 -8.35 8.76
CA ASP A 31 5.12 -8.30 9.96
C ASP A 31 6.32 -7.39 9.68
N VAL A 32 6.50 -6.35 10.48
CA VAL A 32 7.58 -5.37 10.29
C VAL A 32 8.16 -4.95 11.64
N PRO A 33 9.48 -4.67 11.69
CA PRO A 33 10.07 -4.13 12.92
C PRO A 33 9.71 -2.64 13.09
N ARG A 34 9.48 -2.25 14.34
CA ARG A 34 9.32 -0.86 14.72
C ARG A 34 10.66 -0.14 14.68
N THR A 35 10.65 1.08 14.20
CA THR A 35 11.84 1.96 14.20
C THR A 35 11.96 2.71 15.52
N LEU A 36 13.05 3.45 15.68
CA LEU A 36 13.27 4.35 16.83
C LEU A 36 12.17 5.44 16.94
N GLU A 37 11.50 5.75 15.85
CA GLU A 37 10.43 6.75 15.83
C GLU A 37 9.10 6.22 16.39
N HIS A 38 8.97 4.90 16.54
CA HIS A 38 7.76 4.31 17.08
C HIS A 38 7.65 4.58 18.59
N PRO A 39 6.48 5.02 19.09
CA PRO A 39 6.29 5.31 20.52
C PRO A 39 6.61 4.15 21.45
N ARG A 40 6.44 2.91 20.97
CA ARG A 40 6.68 1.69 21.76
C ARG A 40 8.02 1.02 21.48
N HIS A 41 8.93 1.68 20.77
CA HIS A 41 10.23 1.08 20.44
C HIS A 41 11.02 0.66 21.70
N LYS A 42 10.93 1.45 22.77
CA LYS A 42 11.64 1.21 24.01
C LYS A 42 11.20 -0.05 24.77
N GLU A 43 10.06 -0.61 24.43
CA GLU A 43 9.56 -1.85 25.06
C GLU A 43 10.34 -3.09 24.60
N ALA A 44 11.04 -3.00 23.48
CA ALA A 44 11.82 -4.11 22.92
C ALA A 44 13.21 -4.16 23.57
N THR A 45 13.63 -5.36 23.98
CA THR A 45 14.97 -5.61 24.53
C THR A 45 15.90 -6.24 23.51
N CYS A 46 15.36 -6.76 22.40
CA CYS A 46 16.14 -7.34 21.31
C CYS A 46 15.42 -7.05 19.97
N PHE A 47 16.10 -7.33 18.86
CA PHE A 47 15.56 -7.04 17.54
C PHE A 47 14.24 -7.78 17.26
N GLU A 48 14.15 -9.04 17.64
CA GLU A 48 12.96 -9.86 17.42
C GLU A 48 11.71 -9.30 18.12
N GLU A 49 11.88 -8.63 19.25
CA GLU A 49 10.79 -8.01 19.98
C GLU A 49 10.31 -6.70 19.35
N THR A 50 11.04 -6.14 18.38
CA THR A 50 10.62 -4.94 17.68
C THR A 50 9.51 -5.22 16.67
N PHE A 51 9.32 -6.47 16.23
CA PHE A 51 8.35 -6.81 15.21
C PHE A 51 6.91 -6.61 15.69
N ALA A 52 6.12 -6.02 14.81
CA ALA A 52 4.68 -5.85 14.98
C ALA A 52 3.97 -6.37 13.74
N ASN A 53 2.77 -6.91 13.93
CA ASN A 53 1.89 -7.23 12.82
C ASN A 53 1.04 -6.00 12.51
N VAL A 54 1.04 -5.58 11.26
CA VAL A 54 0.45 -4.32 10.82
C VAL A 54 -0.46 -4.55 9.63
N ASN A 55 -1.60 -3.89 9.63
CA ASN A 55 -2.45 -3.76 8.46
C ASN A 55 -2.21 -2.42 7.79
N LEU A 56 -1.81 -2.46 6.52
CA LEU A 56 -1.81 -1.31 5.64
C LEU A 56 -3.16 -1.29 4.94
N ILE A 57 -4.00 -0.30 5.25
CA ILE A 57 -5.36 -0.20 4.73
C ILE A 57 -5.43 0.93 3.73
N PHE A 58 -5.47 0.57 2.43
CA PHE A 58 -5.60 1.50 1.32
C PHE A 58 -7.07 1.67 0.99
N LYS A 59 -7.59 2.88 1.13
CA LYS A 59 -8.99 3.21 0.88
C LYS A 59 -9.16 3.97 -0.42
N GLU A 60 -10.34 3.82 -1.02
CA GLU A 60 -10.68 4.41 -2.31
C GLU A 60 -9.61 4.07 -3.36
N VAL A 61 -9.30 2.78 -3.47
CA VAL A 61 -8.35 2.27 -4.47
C VAL A 61 -8.93 2.49 -5.86
N ARG A 62 -8.16 3.17 -6.71
CA ARG A 62 -8.55 3.49 -8.09
C ARG A 62 -7.80 2.64 -9.10
N TYR A 63 -6.68 2.06 -8.69
CA TYR A 63 -5.86 1.20 -9.54
C TYR A 63 -5.12 0.22 -8.63
N LEU A 64 -5.15 -1.03 -9.03
CA LEU A 64 -4.40 -2.09 -8.35
C LEU A 64 -3.83 -3.04 -9.39
N LYS A 65 -2.51 -3.17 -9.40
CA LYS A 65 -1.81 -4.15 -10.20
C LYS A 65 -0.89 -4.95 -9.30
N ASN A 66 -1.02 -6.27 -9.39
CA ASN A 66 -0.13 -7.19 -8.69
C ASN A 66 0.62 -8.03 -9.71
N ILE A 67 1.94 -7.98 -9.65
CA ILE A 67 2.81 -8.77 -10.51
C ILE A 67 3.46 -9.83 -9.63
N VAL A 68 3.27 -11.08 -10.00
CA VAL A 68 3.86 -12.22 -9.31
C VAL A 68 4.81 -12.94 -10.26
N SER A 69 6.05 -13.17 -9.82
CA SER A 69 7.04 -13.88 -10.63
C SER A 69 8.06 -14.58 -9.76
N ALA A 70 8.18 -15.87 -9.92
CA ALA A 70 9.20 -16.67 -9.26
C ALA A 70 10.63 -16.29 -9.69
N ASN A 71 10.78 -15.49 -10.75
CA ASN A 71 12.07 -15.06 -11.26
C ASN A 71 12.52 -13.69 -10.72
N MET A 72 11.73 -13.06 -9.85
CA MET A 72 12.09 -11.76 -9.29
C MET A 72 13.21 -11.83 -8.27
N THR A 73 13.31 -12.93 -7.53
CA THR A 73 14.42 -13.16 -6.62
C THR A 73 15.46 -14.08 -7.22
N SER A 74 16.73 -13.76 -7.01
CA SER A 74 17.84 -14.61 -7.37
C SER A 74 18.47 -15.30 -6.16
N ASP A 75 18.04 -14.96 -4.95
CA ASP A 75 18.55 -15.55 -3.73
C ASP A 75 17.69 -16.73 -3.29
N PRO A 76 18.25 -17.97 -3.34
CA PRO A 76 17.49 -19.16 -2.95
C PRO A 76 17.13 -19.23 -1.45
N ASN A 77 17.75 -18.38 -0.63
CA ASN A 77 17.47 -18.31 0.80
C ASN A 77 16.40 -17.27 1.15
N GLU A 78 15.92 -16.53 0.17
CA GLU A 78 14.93 -15.48 0.38
C GLU A 78 13.52 -16.03 0.20
N ASP A 79 12.66 -15.83 1.21
CA ASP A 79 11.27 -16.20 1.14
C ASP A 79 10.47 -15.24 0.26
N ALA A 80 9.47 -15.75 -0.44
CA ALA A 80 8.61 -14.96 -1.33
C ALA A 80 7.96 -13.75 -0.65
N GLY A 81 7.70 -13.85 0.65
CA GLY A 81 7.09 -12.78 1.44
C GLY A 81 8.08 -11.75 1.99
N ASP A 82 9.39 -11.99 1.86
CA ASP A 82 10.39 -11.04 2.35
C ASP A 82 10.23 -9.70 1.65
N THR A 83 10.04 -8.65 2.43
CA THR A 83 9.81 -7.30 1.88
C THR A 83 11.14 -6.66 1.49
N GLU A 84 11.12 -5.92 0.41
CA GLU A 84 12.30 -5.24 -0.10
C GLU A 84 12.14 -3.73 -0.09
N TYR A 85 10.93 -3.26 -0.37
CA TYR A 85 10.80 -1.85 -0.71
C TYR A 85 9.36 -1.38 -0.68
N ILE A 86 9.16 -0.18 -0.15
CA ILE A 86 7.89 0.54 -0.25
C ILE A 86 8.15 2.00 -0.55
N ILE A 87 7.46 2.53 -1.56
CA ILE A 87 7.36 3.97 -1.79
C ILE A 87 5.91 4.37 -1.66
N CYS A 88 5.66 5.49 -1.00
CA CYS A 88 4.35 6.12 -0.97
C CYS A 88 4.53 7.61 -1.22
N ALA A 89 3.94 8.11 -2.30
CA ALA A 89 4.08 9.48 -2.72
C ALA A 89 2.82 9.96 -3.46
N PRO A 90 2.61 11.27 -3.60
CA PRO A 90 1.55 11.77 -4.46
C PRO A 90 1.71 11.24 -5.89
N ALA A 91 0.62 10.80 -6.50
CA ALA A 91 0.63 10.32 -7.87
C ALA A 91 0.76 11.51 -8.84
N SER A 92 1.80 11.51 -9.68
CA SER A 92 1.97 12.53 -10.70
C SER A 92 1.00 12.33 -11.86
N ASP A 93 0.71 13.40 -12.59
CA ASP A 93 -0.14 13.31 -13.78
C ASP A 93 0.49 12.40 -14.85
N GLU A 94 1.82 12.40 -14.96
CA GLU A 94 2.56 11.52 -15.89
C GLU A 94 2.36 10.06 -15.53
N LEU A 95 2.50 9.71 -14.25
CA LEU A 95 2.28 8.35 -13.77
C LEU A 95 0.84 7.91 -14.03
N LEU A 96 -0.13 8.76 -13.76
CA LEU A 96 -1.53 8.43 -13.97
C LEU A 96 -1.83 8.17 -15.44
N LYS A 97 -1.22 8.93 -16.36
CA LYS A 97 -1.32 8.65 -17.80
C LYS A 97 -0.72 7.31 -18.18
N GLU A 98 0.46 6.98 -17.65
CA GLU A 98 1.12 5.70 -17.88
C GLU A 98 0.26 4.52 -17.43
N LEU A 99 -0.48 4.70 -16.33
CA LEU A 99 -1.35 3.67 -15.78
C LEU A 99 -2.72 3.60 -16.48
N GLY A 100 -2.95 4.43 -17.50
CA GLY A 100 -4.18 4.40 -18.28
C GLY A 100 -5.29 5.29 -17.76
N PHE A 101 -5.02 6.17 -16.79
CA PHE A 101 -5.99 7.18 -16.38
C PHE A 101 -6.14 8.24 -17.49
N GLY A 102 -7.35 8.48 -17.92
CA GLY A 102 -7.65 9.51 -18.89
C GLY A 102 -7.67 10.91 -18.28
N ASP A 103 -8.27 11.84 -19.00
CA ASP A 103 -8.43 13.20 -18.52
C ASP A 103 -9.20 13.27 -17.20
N LYS A 104 -8.84 14.27 -16.40
CA LYS A 104 -9.49 14.51 -15.10
C LYS A 104 -10.97 14.87 -15.19
N LYS A 105 -11.48 15.07 -16.41
CA LYS A 105 -12.86 15.50 -16.67
C LYS A 105 -13.52 14.62 -17.70
N ILE A 106 -14.74 14.25 -17.42
CA ILE A 106 -15.65 13.66 -18.40
C ILE A 106 -16.69 14.72 -18.79
N ARG A 107 -16.93 14.86 -20.08
CA ARG A 107 -18.02 15.67 -20.59
C ARG A 107 -19.18 14.77 -20.98
N LEU A 108 -20.33 14.99 -20.35
CA LEU A 108 -21.55 14.29 -20.68
C LEU A 108 -22.43 15.21 -21.54
N ASP A 109 -22.75 14.77 -22.78
CA ASP A 109 -23.66 15.45 -23.69
C ASP A 109 -25.02 14.75 -23.67
N TYR A 110 -26.07 15.49 -23.33
CA TYR A 110 -27.41 14.93 -23.19
C TYR A 110 -28.27 15.03 -24.46
N GLY A 111 -27.72 15.55 -25.56
CA GLY A 111 -28.42 15.62 -26.84
C GLY A 111 -29.42 16.76 -27.02
N ASP A 112 -29.67 17.51 -25.95
CA ASP A 112 -30.61 18.68 -25.96
C ASP A 112 -29.88 20.02 -25.94
N GLY A 113 -28.57 20.01 -26.18
CA GLY A 113 -27.72 21.19 -26.09
C GLY A 113 -27.11 21.40 -24.70
N THR A 114 -27.53 20.62 -23.70
CA THR A 114 -26.90 20.64 -22.39
C THR A 114 -25.74 19.66 -22.31
N ASN A 115 -24.68 20.09 -21.66
CA ASN A 115 -23.57 19.22 -21.36
C ASN A 115 -23.06 19.51 -19.94
N VAL A 116 -22.52 18.48 -19.29
CA VAL A 116 -21.98 18.56 -17.95
C VAL A 116 -20.57 18.01 -17.99
N SER A 117 -19.64 18.79 -17.45
CA SER A 117 -18.26 18.33 -17.24
C SER A 117 -18.11 17.82 -15.82
N LEU A 118 -17.75 16.55 -15.67
CA LEU A 118 -17.54 15.93 -14.39
C LEU A 118 -16.03 15.73 -14.15
N SER A 119 -15.56 16.14 -13.00
CA SER A 119 -14.20 15.84 -12.55
C SER A 119 -14.29 14.72 -11.52
N TRP A 120 -13.64 13.59 -11.79
CA TRP A 120 -13.59 12.48 -10.84
C TRP A 120 -12.41 12.56 -9.87
N ARG A 121 -11.53 13.53 -10.04
CA ARG A 121 -10.36 13.74 -9.17
C ARG A 121 -10.52 15.04 -8.41
N LYS A 122 -11.30 15.01 -7.34
CA LYS A 122 -11.47 16.19 -6.47
C LYS A 122 -10.28 16.40 -5.55
N GLU A 123 -9.60 15.34 -5.19
CA GLU A 123 -8.47 15.35 -4.25
C GLU A 123 -7.26 14.66 -4.88
N PRO A 124 -6.04 14.99 -4.43
CA PRO A 124 -4.84 14.33 -4.90
C PRO A 124 -4.90 12.82 -4.66
N LEU A 125 -4.52 12.06 -5.67
CA LEU A 125 -4.35 10.63 -5.52
C LEU A 125 -2.92 10.33 -5.08
N MET A 126 -2.79 9.27 -4.30
CA MET A 126 -1.50 8.76 -3.83
C MET A 126 -1.13 7.52 -4.64
N TYR A 127 0.14 7.25 -4.74
CA TYR A 127 0.68 6.07 -5.37
C TYR A 127 1.61 5.34 -4.41
N THR A 128 1.43 4.03 -4.30
CA THR A 128 2.35 3.17 -3.57
C THR A 128 2.85 2.07 -4.48
N LYS A 129 4.16 1.88 -4.48
CA LYS A 129 4.82 0.69 -5.01
C LYS A 129 5.36 -0.10 -3.82
N PHE A 130 4.91 -1.33 -3.69
CA PHE A 130 5.33 -2.21 -2.61
C PHE A 130 5.91 -3.48 -3.21
N GLU A 131 7.16 -3.78 -2.90
CA GLU A 131 7.88 -4.93 -3.43
C GLU A 131 8.22 -5.93 -2.33
N THR A 132 7.98 -7.20 -2.64
CA THR A 132 8.54 -8.34 -1.90
C THR A 132 9.45 -9.12 -2.83
N ALA A 133 10.03 -10.21 -2.33
CA ALA A 133 10.93 -11.05 -3.14
C ALA A 133 10.32 -11.54 -4.46
N GLU A 134 9.02 -11.85 -4.49
CA GLU A 134 8.35 -12.39 -5.68
C GLU A 134 7.09 -11.64 -6.10
N THR A 135 6.79 -10.51 -5.46
CA THR A 135 5.53 -9.81 -5.70
C THR A 135 5.73 -8.31 -5.72
N ILE A 136 5.13 -7.65 -6.70
CA ILE A 136 5.10 -6.19 -6.77
C ILE A 136 3.65 -5.73 -6.82
N PHE A 137 3.30 -4.79 -5.94
CA PHE A 137 2.02 -4.11 -5.96
C PHE A 137 2.19 -2.69 -6.45
N HIS A 138 1.33 -2.28 -7.37
CA HIS A 138 1.16 -0.89 -7.78
C HIS A 138 -0.24 -0.46 -7.38
N ILE A 139 -0.35 0.54 -6.51
CA ILE A 139 -1.62 0.94 -5.91
C ILE A 139 -1.80 2.44 -6.06
N VAL A 140 -2.92 2.87 -6.68
CA VAL A 140 -3.35 4.27 -6.68
C VAL A 140 -4.58 4.36 -5.79
N PHE A 141 -4.55 5.25 -4.82
CA PHE A 141 -5.54 5.32 -3.76
C PHE A 141 -5.65 6.74 -3.20
N ARG A 142 -6.61 6.98 -2.32
CA ARG A 142 -6.76 8.30 -1.68
C ARG A 142 -6.25 8.35 -0.26
N GLU A 143 -6.47 7.29 0.52
CA GLU A 143 -6.16 7.29 1.95
C GLU A 143 -5.45 5.99 2.33
N LEU A 144 -4.44 6.11 3.18
CA LEU A 144 -3.73 4.98 3.78
C LEU A 144 -3.83 5.09 5.29
N ASN A 145 -4.37 4.06 5.92
CA ASN A 145 -4.36 3.90 7.37
C ASN A 145 -3.46 2.74 7.75
N ILE A 146 -2.65 2.93 8.78
CA ILE A 146 -1.75 1.92 9.30
C ILE A 146 -2.22 1.56 10.70
N VAL A 147 -2.58 0.30 10.90
CA VAL A 147 -3.13 -0.18 12.17
C VAL A 147 -2.39 -1.43 12.61
N GLU A 148 -1.83 -1.41 13.81
CA GLU A 148 -1.26 -2.61 14.40
C GLU A 148 -2.39 -3.55 14.82
N THR A 149 -2.23 -4.83 14.49
CA THR A 149 -3.14 -5.86 14.96
C THR A 149 -2.79 -6.24 16.39
N ALA A 150 -3.63 -7.03 17.04
CA ALA A 150 -3.35 -7.51 18.39
C ALA A 150 -2.04 -8.31 18.40
N ASP A 151 -1.21 -8.05 19.41
CA ASP A 151 0.08 -8.71 19.59
C ASP A 151 -0.11 -10.23 19.68
N LYS A 152 0.59 -10.98 18.81
CA LYS A 152 0.53 -12.45 18.81
C LYS A 152 0.97 -13.06 20.13
N LEU A 153 1.87 -12.40 20.87
CA LEU A 153 2.34 -12.87 22.16
C LEU A 153 1.28 -12.80 23.25
N LYS A 154 0.25 -11.99 23.09
CA LYS A 154 -0.86 -11.87 24.03
C LYS A 154 -1.97 -12.91 23.81
N LYS A 155 -1.86 -13.73 22.77
CA LYS A 155 -2.85 -14.77 22.45
C LYS A 155 -2.49 -16.14 22.96
N ILE A 156 -1.38 -16.27 23.63
CA ILE A 156 -0.91 -17.53 24.22
C ILE A 156 -1.42 -17.65 25.65
#